data_ec9ecdbab368a4eb557e9fe19d8d5f47
#
_entry.id   ec9ecdbab368a4eb557e9fe19d8d5f47
#
_cell.length_a   1.000
_cell.length_b   1.000
_cell.length_c   1.000
_cell.angle_alpha   90.00
_cell.angle_beta   90.00
_cell.angle_gamma   90.00
#
_symmetry.space_group_name_H-M   'P 1'
#
loop_
_entity.id
_entity.type
_entity.pdbx_description
1 polymer ?
#
loop_
_entity_poly.entity_id
_entity_poly.type
_entity_poly.pdbx_seq_one_letter_code
_entity_poly.pdbx_strand_id
1 'polypeptide(L)'
;MTTQQLPQLPANWEGSIPEFIAYQAFVKAGKLPDIDFTYQSPLLGGRMTKGGAVLDFEFTNPPDLAVNIQGVYYHYEFGVDQKARDTMTRVQMAGLGITLIFIDEDDLLKDPDYYVREALNYRDHSRIGRG
;
A
#
# COMPACT_ATOMS: atom_id res chain seq x y z
N MET A 1 -22.79 -19.03 9.83
CA MET A 1 -22.02 -17.90 9.36
C MET A 1 -20.69 -17.84 10.05
N THR A 2 -19.68 -17.71 9.29
CA THR A 2 -18.34 -17.60 9.84
C THR A 2 -18.02 -16.17 10.17
N THR A 3 -17.57 -15.95 11.39
CA THR A 3 -17.02 -14.65 11.75
C THR A 3 -15.71 -14.47 10.99
N GLN A 4 -15.61 -13.39 10.30
CA GLN A 4 -14.37 -13.08 9.61
C GLN A 4 -13.31 -12.78 10.65
N GLN A 5 -12.26 -13.57 10.67
CA GLN A 5 -11.18 -13.39 11.61
C GLN A 5 -10.04 -12.67 10.93
N LEU A 6 -9.46 -11.74 11.68
CA LEU A 6 -8.24 -11.10 11.20
C LEU A 6 -7.11 -12.13 11.22
N PRO A 7 -6.16 -12.02 10.29
CA PRO A 7 -5.03 -12.93 10.29
C PRO A 7 -4.21 -12.78 11.55
N GLN A 8 -3.62 -13.88 11.99
CA GLN A 8 -2.71 -13.84 13.11
C GLN A 8 -1.37 -13.35 12.60
N LEU A 9 -0.89 -12.25 13.19
CA LEU A 9 0.36 -11.66 12.76
C LEU A 9 1.54 -12.48 13.24
N PRO A 10 2.56 -12.65 12.41
CA PRO A 10 3.83 -13.21 12.88
C PRO A 10 4.42 -12.34 13.98
N ALA A 11 5.14 -12.97 14.90
CA ALA A 11 5.73 -12.25 16.02
C ALA A 11 6.70 -11.15 15.59
N ASN A 12 7.30 -11.31 14.41
CA ASN A 12 8.28 -10.35 13.88
C ASN A 12 7.65 -9.34 12.90
N TRP A 13 6.33 -9.35 12.75
CA TRP A 13 5.70 -8.40 11.86
C TRP A 13 5.63 -7.03 12.52
N GLU A 14 6.11 -6.01 11.84
CA GLU A 14 6.24 -4.68 12.41
C GLU A 14 5.33 -3.65 11.76
N GLY A 15 4.38 -4.08 10.95
CA GLY A 15 3.45 -3.17 10.30
C GLY A 15 2.04 -3.31 10.87
N SER A 16 1.10 -2.66 10.23
CA SER A 16 -0.30 -2.74 10.57
C SER A 16 -0.92 -4.04 10.07
N ILE A 17 -2.11 -4.37 10.58
CA ILE A 17 -2.86 -5.52 10.10
C ILE A 17 -3.23 -5.36 8.62
N PRO A 18 -3.75 -4.20 8.17
CA PRO A 18 -4.02 -4.03 6.74
C PRO A 18 -2.79 -4.22 5.87
N GLU A 19 -1.63 -3.75 6.31
CA GLU A 19 -0.40 -3.95 5.54
C GLU A 19 -0.03 -5.43 5.46
N PHE A 20 -0.24 -6.18 6.53
CA PHE A 20 0.01 -7.62 6.49
C PHE A 20 -0.94 -8.34 5.54
N ILE A 21 -2.21 -7.94 5.55
CA ILE A 21 -3.20 -8.50 4.63
C ILE A 21 -2.79 -8.24 3.18
N ALA A 22 -2.34 -7.01 2.89
CA ALA A 22 -1.85 -6.69 1.55
C ALA A 22 -0.62 -7.52 1.18
N TYR A 23 0.31 -7.66 2.11
CA TYR A 23 1.52 -8.48 1.90
C TYR A 23 1.14 -9.90 1.51
N GLN A 24 0.24 -10.52 2.28
CA GLN A 24 -0.21 -11.88 1.98
C GLN A 24 -0.90 -11.97 0.63
N ALA A 25 -1.70 -10.96 0.29
CA ALA A 25 -2.41 -10.97 -0.99
C ALA A 25 -1.43 -10.82 -2.16
N PHE A 26 -0.37 -10.03 -2.02
CA PHE A 26 0.65 -9.95 -3.05
C PHE A 26 1.36 -11.29 -3.23
N VAL A 27 1.71 -11.95 -2.15
CA VAL A 27 2.33 -13.28 -2.22
C VAL A 27 1.39 -14.27 -2.90
N LYS A 28 0.11 -14.24 -2.55
CA LYS A 28 -0.90 -15.10 -3.16
C LYS A 28 -1.04 -14.82 -4.65
N ALA A 29 -0.83 -13.57 -5.06
CA ALA A 29 -0.89 -13.20 -6.47
C ALA A 29 0.38 -13.58 -7.23
N GLY A 30 1.32 -14.25 -6.58
CA GLY A 30 2.52 -14.78 -7.23
C GLY A 30 3.73 -13.89 -7.11
N LYS A 31 3.69 -12.84 -6.29
CA LYS A 31 4.84 -11.96 -6.11
C LYS A 31 5.75 -12.48 -5.01
N LEU A 32 7.05 -12.46 -5.27
CA LEU A 32 8.04 -12.99 -4.35
C LEU A 32 8.63 -11.86 -3.51
N PRO A 33 8.52 -11.97 -2.17
CA PRO A 33 9.14 -10.96 -1.30
C PRO A 33 10.63 -10.86 -1.53
N ASP A 34 11.15 -9.64 -1.49
CA ASP A 34 12.57 -9.30 -1.67
C ASP A 34 13.10 -9.57 -3.06
N ILE A 35 12.26 -10.10 -3.95
CA ILE A 35 12.61 -10.31 -5.37
C ILE A 35 11.74 -9.42 -6.24
N ASP A 36 10.41 -9.61 -6.14
CA ASP A 36 9.45 -8.82 -6.92
C ASP A 36 9.05 -7.55 -6.20
N PHE A 37 9.05 -7.56 -4.87
CA PHE A 37 8.71 -6.38 -4.09
C PHE A 37 9.38 -6.41 -2.73
N THR A 38 9.49 -5.23 -2.14
CA THR A 38 10.01 -5.03 -0.78
C THR A 38 8.96 -4.35 0.05
N TYR A 39 8.73 -4.86 1.25
CA TYR A 39 7.88 -4.18 2.23
C TYR A 39 8.77 -3.31 3.12
N GLN A 40 8.35 -2.05 3.31
CA GLN A 40 9.15 -1.09 4.05
C GLN A 40 8.41 -0.67 5.30
N SER A 41 8.65 -1.38 6.39
CA SER A 41 7.99 -1.11 7.65
C SER A 41 8.36 0.25 8.20
N PRO A 42 7.37 1.08 8.57
CA PRO A 42 7.66 2.36 9.21
C PRO A 42 8.35 2.21 10.56
N LEU A 43 8.23 1.05 11.19
CA LEU A 43 8.85 0.82 12.50
C LEU A 43 10.34 0.59 12.40
N LEU A 44 10.86 0.34 11.22
CA LEU A 44 12.30 0.16 11.02
C LEU A 44 12.98 1.46 10.66
N GLY A 45 12.51 2.57 11.19
CA GLY A 45 13.20 3.83 11.04
C GLY A 45 12.83 4.63 9.83
N GLY A 46 11.60 4.48 9.38
CA GLY A 46 11.11 5.32 8.30
C GLY A 46 11.85 5.08 7.01
N ARG A 47 11.35 4.26 6.20
CA ARG A 47 11.97 3.99 4.92
C ARG A 47 11.82 5.19 4.02
N MET A 48 12.83 5.99 3.98
CA MET A 48 12.88 7.08 3.02
C MET A 48 13.46 6.53 1.75
N THR A 49 12.61 6.44 0.74
CA THR A 49 13.05 5.97 -0.55
C THR A 49 13.16 7.15 -1.51
N LYS A 50 12.91 6.92 -2.76
CA LYS A 50 13.14 7.94 -3.80
C LYS A 50 12.37 9.22 -3.50
N GLY A 51 13.03 10.36 -3.67
CA GLY A 51 12.41 11.66 -3.47
C GLY A 51 12.02 11.95 -2.03
N GLY A 52 12.50 11.17 -1.06
CA GLY A 52 12.15 11.37 0.34
C GLY A 52 10.79 10.83 0.73
N ALA A 53 10.10 10.13 -0.16
CA ALA A 53 8.80 9.56 0.14
C ALA A 53 8.93 8.28 0.96
N VAL A 54 7.93 8.03 1.81
CA VAL A 54 7.83 6.77 2.54
C VAL A 54 6.83 5.89 1.80
N LEU A 55 7.29 4.72 1.37
CA LEU A 55 6.47 3.79 0.59
C LEU A 55 6.28 2.51 1.40
N ASP A 56 5.05 1.99 1.42
CA ASP A 56 4.77 0.73 2.13
C ASP A 56 5.30 -0.47 1.35
N PHE A 57 5.03 -0.51 0.05
CA PHE A 57 5.49 -1.58 -0.82
C PHE A 57 6.11 -0.97 -2.07
N GLU A 58 7.29 -1.44 -2.42
CA GLU A 58 7.97 -0.99 -3.63
C GLU A 58 8.26 -2.20 -4.51
N PHE A 59 7.85 -2.14 -5.78
CA PHE A 59 7.92 -3.27 -6.70
C PHE A 59 8.98 -3.06 -7.76
N THR A 60 9.66 -4.14 -8.09
CA THR A 60 10.50 -4.24 -9.28
C THR A 60 9.78 -5.02 -10.36
N ASN A 61 8.84 -5.86 -9.97
CA ASN A 61 8.01 -6.64 -10.90
C ASN A 61 6.58 -6.68 -10.38
N PRO A 62 5.65 -5.94 -10.96
CA PRO A 62 5.82 -5.12 -12.17
C PRO A 62 6.72 -3.90 -11.90
N PRO A 63 7.35 -3.37 -12.95
CA PRO A 63 8.33 -2.31 -12.78
C PRO A 63 7.70 -0.97 -12.42
N ASP A 64 8.48 -0.16 -11.72
CA ASP A 64 8.14 1.24 -11.45
C ASP A 64 6.79 1.40 -10.76
N LEU A 65 6.49 0.50 -9.84
CA LEU A 65 5.24 0.50 -9.08
C LEU A 65 5.53 0.60 -7.59
N ALA A 66 4.78 1.42 -6.90
CA ALA A 66 4.75 1.43 -5.44
C ALA A 66 3.29 1.42 -4.98
N VAL A 67 3.04 0.82 -3.83
CA VAL A 67 1.69 0.72 -3.28
C VAL A 67 1.73 1.14 -1.82
N ASN A 68 0.81 2.04 -1.44
CA ASN A 68 0.62 2.45 -0.07
C ASN A 68 -0.79 2.11 0.39
N ILE A 69 -0.91 1.64 1.61
CA ILE A 69 -2.20 1.32 2.21
C ILE A 69 -2.66 2.54 3.02
N GLN A 70 -3.85 3.06 2.70
CA GLN A 70 -4.36 4.28 3.30
C GLN A 70 -5.39 3.97 4.37
N GLY A 71 -5.12 4.41 5.59
CA GLY A 71 -6.09 4.34 6.66
C GLY A 71 -7.17 5.38 6.45
N VAL A 72 -8.43 4.95 6.36
CA VAL A 72 -9.54 5.82 6.00
C VAL A 72 -9.70 6.95 7.00
N TYR A 73 -9.62 6.61 8.28
CA TYR A 73 -9.86 7.59 9.34
C TYR A 73 -8.86 8.74 9.31
N TYR A 74 -7.57 8.40 9.24
CA TYR A 74 -6.54 9.42 9.29
C TYR A 74 -6.38 10.18 7.98
N HIS A 75 -6.64 9.52 6.86
CA HIS A 75 -6.33 10.11 5.56
C HIS A 75 -7.50 10.87 4.96
N TYR A 76 -8.74 10.59 5.38
CA TYR A 76 -9.91 11.21 4.75
C TYR A 76 -10.81 11.95 5.70
N GLU A 77 -11.00 11.46 6.92
CA GLU A 77 -11.94 12.08 7.86
C GLU A 77 -11.29 13.15 8.71
N PHE A 78 -10.07 12.92 9.15
CA PHE A 78 -9.32 13.93 9.90
C PHE A 78 -8.16 14.49 9.12
N GLY A 79 -7.87 13.94 7.98
CA GLY A 79 -6.63 14.20 7.32
C GLY A 79 -6.77 14.94 6.01
N VAL A 80 -7.51 16.06 5.99
CA VAL A 80 -7.58 16.87 4.76
C VAL A 80 -6.17 17.22 4.29
N ASP A 81 -5.31 17.67 5.23
CA ASP A 81 -3.93 17.98 4.89
C ASP A 81 -3.15 16.74 4.49
N GLN A 82 -3.47 15.59 5.11
CA GLN A 82 -2.79 14.34 4.76
C GLN A 82 -3.15 13.90 3.34
N LYS A 83 -4.41 14.07 2.93
CA LYS A 83 -4.79 13.76 1.56
C LYS A 83 -4.01 14.62 0.57
N ALA A 84 -3.83 15.89 0.87
CA ALA A 84 -3.05 16.78 0.01
C ALA A 84 -1.59 16.34 -0.06
N ARG A 85 -1.00 15.94 1.06
CA ARG A 85 0.38 15.44 1.08
C ARG A 85 0.52 14.16 0.28
N ASP A 86 -0.43 13.25 0.43
CA ASP A 86 -0.39 11.98 -0.29
C ASP A 86 -0.51 12.20 -1.79
N THR A 87 -1.39 13.14 -2.19
CA THR A 87 -1.50 13.52 -3.60
C THR A 87 -0.19 14.09 -4.12
N MET A 88 0.46 14.93 -3.33
CA MET A 88 1.76 15.51 -3.69
C MET A 88 2.82 14.42 -3.82
N THR A 89 2.82 13.46 -2.90
CA THR A 89 3.76 12.34 -2.96
C THR A 89 3.57 11.55 -4.25
N ARG A 90 2.33 11.32 -4.64
CA ARG A 90 2.05 10.62 -5.91
C ARG A 90 2.61 11.38 -7.10
N VAL A 91 2.46 12.69 -7.10
CA VAL A 91 3.00 13.53 -8.18
C VAL A 91 4.52 13.46 -8.19
N GLN A 92 5.15 13.53 -7.01
CA GLN A 92 6.60 13.43 -6.91
C GLN A 92 7.11 12.09 -7.43
N MET A 93 6.43 11.00 -7.08
CA MET A 93 6.83 9.68 -7.56
C MET A 93 6.69 9.58 -9.08
N ALA A 94 5.60 10.12 -9.63
CA ALA A 94 5.41 10.13 -11.08
C ALA A 94 6.56 10.88 -11.77
N GLY A 95 7.04 11.96 -11.17
CA GLY A 95 8.19 12.69 -11.70
C GLY A 95 9.47 11.88 -11.71
N LEU A 96 9.56 10.84 -10.88
CA LEU A 96 10.68 9.92 -10.85
C LEU A 96 10.43 8.65 -11.67
N GLY A 97 9.33 8.60 -12.40
CA GLY A 97 8.97 7.45 -13.21
C GLY A 97 8.29 6.32 -12.44
N ILE A 98 7.82 6.58 -11.24
CA ILE A 98 7.18 5.57 -10.39
C ILE A 98 5.69 5.89 -10.29
N THR A 99 4.86 4.87 -10.55
CA THR A 99 3.43 4.97 -10.33
C THR A 99 3.13 4.56 -8.89
N LEU A 100 2.66 5.50 -8.10
CA LEU A 100 2.26 5.22 -6.72
C LEU A 100 0.76 5.00 -6.69
N ILE A 101 0.36 3.80 -6.30
CA ILE A 101 -1.03 3.39 -6.19
C ILE A 101 -1.41 3.34 -4.72
N PHE A 102 -2.56 3.91 -4.38
CA PHE A 102 -3.10 3.81 -3.02
C PHE A 102 -4.21 2.78 -2.99
N ILE A 103 -4.25 2.00 -1.92
CA ILE A 103 -5.38 1.11 -1.65
C ILE A 103 -5.96 1.55 -0.32
N ASP A 104 -7.24 1.93 -0.32
CA ASP A 104 -7.91 2.30 0.91
C ASP A 104 -8.11 1.07 1.80
N GLU A 105 -7.90 1.25 3.08
CA GLU A 105 -7.95 0.17 4.05
C GLU A 105 -9.28 -0.57 4.02
N ASP A 106 -10.39 0.16 3.97
CA ASP A 106 -11.71 -0.46 3.98
C ASP A 106 -11.94 -1.30 2.72
N ASP A 107 -11.46 -0.85 1.57
CA ASP A 107 -11.55 -1.62 0.34
C ASP A 107 -10.70 -2.88 0.44
N LEU A 108 -9.48 -2.73 0.92
CA LEU A 108 -8.56 -3.86 1.05
C LEU A 108 -9.13 -4.95 1.94
N LEU A 109 -9.69 -4.56 3.09
CA LEU A 109 -10.26 -5.53 4.02
C LEU A 109 -11.48 -6.23 3.45
N LYS A 110 -12.17 -5.58 2.53
CA LYS A 110 -13.35 -6.12 1.89
C LYS A 110 -13.01 -7.18 0.83
N ASP A 111 -11.99 -6.93 0.03
CA ASP A 111 -11.57 -7.85 -1.03
C ASP A 111 -10.09 -7.66 -1.36
N PRO A 112 -9.21 -8.22 -0.52
CA PRO A 112 -7.78 -8.00 -0.71
C PRO A 112 -7.26 -8.50 -2.06
N ASP A 113 -7.74 -9.66 -2.51
CA ASP A 113 -7.23 -10.22 -3.76
C ASP A 113 -7.55 -9.33 -4.95
N TYR A 114 -8.75 -8.77 -4.97
CA TYR A 114 -9.15 -7.89 -6.07
C TYR A 114 -8.30 -6.60 -6.07
N TYR A 115 -8.19 -5.94 -4.91
CA TYR A 115 -7.54 -4.64 -4.87
C TYR A 115 -6.03 -4.73 -5.06
N VAL A 116 -5.38 -5.79 -4.57
CA VAL A 116 -3.95 -5.93 -4.86
C VAL A 116 -3.74 -6.26 -6.35
N ARG A 117 -4.62 -7.04 -6.95
CA ARG A 117 -4.51 -7.36 -8.37
C ARG A 117 -4.67 -6.11 -9.23
N GLU A 118 -5.62 -5.23 -8.84
CA GLU A 118 -5.80 -3.97 -9.53
C GLU A 118 -4.57 -3.07 -9.38
N ALA A 119 -4.00 -3.02 -8.18
CA ALA A 119 -2.78 -2.25 -7.96
C ALA A 119 -1.62 -2.77 -8.81
N LEU A 120 -1.49 -4.09 -8.93
CA LEU A 120 -0.45 -4.70 -9.76
C LEU A 120 -0.64 -4.36 -11.24
N ASN A 121 -1.82 -3.94 -11.64
CA ASN A 121 -2.12 -3.48 -12.99
C ASN A 121 -2.18 -1.96 -13.07
N TYR A 122 -1.61 -1.26 -12.08
CA TYR A 122 -1.51 0.20 -12.04
C TYR A 122 -2.87 0.88 -11.99
N ARG A 123 -3.86 0.26 -11.38
CA ARG A 123 -5.20 0.84 -11.24
C ARG A 123 -5.45 1.27 -9.81
N ASP A 124 -5.80 2.52 -9.63
CA ASP A 124 -6.01 3.13 -8.33
C ASP A 124 -7.49 3.36 -8.11
N HIS A 125 -8.05 2.67 -7.12
CA HIS A 125 -9.46 2.81 -6.76
C HIS A 125 -9.65 3.61 -5.48
N SER A 126 -8.58 4.20 -4.97
CA SER A 126 -8.63 4.94 -3.73
C SER A 126 -9.38 6.26 -3.90
N ARG A 127 -9.79 6.83 -2.78
CA ARG A 127 -10.41 8.16 -2.77
C ARG A 127 -9.44 9.23 -3.26
N ILE A 128 -8.14 9.03 -3.06
CA ILE A 128 -7.12 9.91 -3.60
C ILE A 128 -7.09 9.82 -5.12
N GLY A 129 -7.11 8.59 -5.64
CA GLY A 129 -7.05 8.36 -7.09
C GLY A 129 -8.29 8.84 -7.82
N ARG A 130 -9.42 8.83 -7.15
CA ARG A 130 -10.68 9.28 -7.76
C ARG A 130 -10.88 10.78 -7.73
N GLY A 131 -10.02 11.48 -7.05
CA GLY A 131 -10.10 12.91 -6.97
C GLY A 131 -10.56 13.40 -5.66
#